data_7fd8194fa1a59247322584301df6567b
#
_entry.id   7fd8194fa1a59247322584301df6567b
#
_cell.length_a   1.000
_cell.length_b   1.000
_cell.length_c   1.000
_cell.angle_alpha   90.00
_cell.angle_beta   90.00
_cell.angle_gamma   90.00
#
_symmetry.space_group_name_H-M   'P 1'
#
loop_
_entity.id
_entity.type
_entity.pdbx_description
1 polymer ?
#
loop_
_entity_poly.entity_id
_entity_poly.type
_entity_poly.pdbx_seq_one_letter_code
_entity_poly.pdbx_strand_id
1 'polypeptide(L)'
;MAAGVSADEVNSPVELADRALHDYRAAHVLSPVFPLLYDVLGRAAEDCDTVMAVGDAQGRLLWVCGRPNILRQAEGIQFVEGATWAEGTTGTNAPGLALTIDQPVAIKAAEHFTAVLQQWSCAAAPIHDPVTQEIIGVVDVTGGAEAATVQSLAMVRSAARMAEAELGRLYVVDAAARAAGVPGPASGSVHVESLGRPHCQVTTAQGTYRLSRRHGEILTLLASEPRGAVGEALALEVYGETSQSLSTLRAEMARLRSMLGGDIVQSRPYRLEGSVTSDWQMVERFLDGGDLRSAVQAYSGPLLPQSTAPGVVARREQLELRLRSAILESGSVDLLTTWTRSRSGIGDLDAWEAQWRLLPQGSPLATMSHNEVVRLRIEYGLDPQTGRIARS
;
A
#
# COMPACT_ATOMS: atom_id res chain seq x y z
N MET A 1 37.49 9.20 16.58
CA MET A 1 36.85 8.45 17.69
C MET A 1 35.61 9.24 18.10
N ALA A 2 34.43 8.63 17.94
CA ALA A 2 33.21 9.24 18.52
C ALA A 2 33.36 9.23 20.05
N ALA A 3 33.47 10.39 20.66
CA ALA A 3 33.63 10.52 22.11
C ALA A 3 32.36 9.97 22.79
N GLY A 4 32.50 8.90 23.54
CA GLY A 4 31.41 8.34 24.37
C GLY A 4 30.78 7.02 23.89
N VAL A 5 31.17 6.45 22.75
CA VAL A 5 30.65 5.15 22.27
C VAL A 5 31.52 4.00 22.83
N SER A 6 30.87 3.01 23.47
CA SER A 6 31.55 1.81 23.98
C SER A 6 31.85 0.81 22.85
N ALA A 7 33.04 0.21 22.86
CA ALA A 7 33.37 -0.87 21.96
C ALA A 7 32.82 -2.24 22.42
N ASP A 8 32.50 -2.38 23.69
CA ASP A 8 32.09 -3.65 24.30
C ASP A 8 30.59 -3.84 24.39
N GLU A 9 29.82 -2.74 24.41
CA GLU A 9 28.37 -2.79 24.59
C GLU A 9 27.66 -1.94 23.52
N VAL A 10 26.54 -2.47 22.97
CA VAL A 10 25.66 -1.70 22.10
C VAL A 10 24.86 -0.73 22.97
N ASN A 11 24.95 0.56 22.66
CA ASN A 11 24.08 1.55 23.24
C ASN A 11 23.16 2.10 22.14
N SER A 12 21.99 1.48 22.00
CA SER A 12 20.98 1.84 21.01
C SER A 12 19.65 2.12 21.73
N PRO A 13 19.51 3.30 22.38
CA PRO A 13 18.33 3.61 23.16
C PRO A 13 17.07 3.62 22.28
N VAL A 14 15.98 3.07 22.81
CA VAL A 14 14.64 3.17 22.21
C VAL A 14 14.11 4.57 22.52
N GLU A 15 14.15 5.44 21.51
CA GLU A 15 13.68 6.83 21.63
C GLU A 15 12.17 6.96 21.38
N LEU A 16 11.62 6.06 20.58
CA LEU A 16 10.20 6.02 20.28
C LEU A 16 9.66 4.63 20.64
N ALA A 17 8.66 4.58 21.51
CA ALA A 17 8.02 3.32 21.89
C ALA A 17 6.50 3.36 21.66
N ASP A 18 5.93 2.20 21.47
CA ASP A 18 4.48 1.96 21.41
C ASP A 18 3.70 2.98 20.57
N ARG A 19 2.84 3.75 21.21
CA ARG A 19 1.96 4.71 20.55
C ARG A 19 2.73 5.84 19.88
N ALA A 20 3.79 6.33 20.49
CA ALA A 20 4.61 7.42 19.94
C ALA A 20 5.28 6.98 18.62
N LEU A 21 5.78 5.74 18.56
CA LEU A 21 6.34 5.16 17.35
C LEU A 21 5.27 4.97 16.27
N HIS A 22 4.10 4.48 16.65
CA HIS A 22 2.99 4.28 15.72
C HIS A 22 2.58 5.62 15.08
N ASP A 23 2.38 6.66 15.90
CA ASP A 23 1.96 7.99 15.43
C ASP A 23 3.06 8.63 14.56
N TYR A 24 4.34 8.48 14.95
CA TYR A 24 5.48 8.97 14.18
C TYR A 24 5.59 8.29 12.80
N ARG A 25 5.47 6.95 12.74
CA ARG A 25 5.44 6.19 11.47
C ARG A 25 4.32 6.63 10.55
N ALA A 26 3.11 6.81 11.09
CA ALA A 26 1.95 7.22 10.32
C ALA A 26 2.14 8.58 9.63
N ALA A 27 2.84 9.50 10.30
CA ALA A 27 3.14 10.83 9.79
C ALA A 27 4.43 10.90 8.95
N HIS A 28 5.26 9.85 8.95
CA HIS A 28 6.57 9.89 8.30
C HIS A 28 6.46 9.80 6.77
N VAL A 29 7.29 10.55 6.06
CA VAL A 29 7.30 10.64 4.59
C VAL A 29 7.55 9.28 3.91
N LEU A 30 8.23 8.34 4.57
CA LEU A 30 8.45 6.98 4.08
C LEU A 30 7.24 6.06 4.25
N SER A 31 6.22 6.45 5.02
CA SER A 31 5.04 5.60 5.27
C SER A 31 4.33 5.13 3.99
N PRO A 32 4.08 5.99 2.99
CA PRO A 32 3.39 5.55 1.76
C PRO A 32 4.25 4.62 0.88
N VAL A 33 5.59 4.63 1.02
CA VAL A 33 6.50 3.79 0.23
C VAL A 33 7.01 2.57 1.00
N PHE A 34 6.74 2.46 2.29
CA PHE A 34 7.10 1.28 3.07
C PHE A 34 6.54 -0.03 2.50
N PRO A 35 5.28 -0.13 2.02
CA PRO A 35 4.78 -1.35 1.38
C PRO A 35 5.62 -1.82 0.18
N LEU A 36 6.17 -0.89 -0.61
CA LEU A 36 7.07 -1.19 -1.71
C LEU A 36 8.39 -1.77 -1.18
N LEU A 37 9.00 -1.12 -0.18
CA LEU A 37 10.23 -1.61 0.45
C LEU A 37 10.04 -3.00 1.06
N TYR A 38 8.90 -3.24 1.72
CA TYR A 38 8.55 -4.54 2.27
C TYR A 38 8.38 -5.61 1.18
N ASP A 39 7.73 -5.31 0.07
CA ASP A 39 7.58 -6.26 -1.04
C ASP A 39 8.92 -6.61 -1.69
N VAL A 40 9.87 -5.67 -1.78
CA VAL A 40 11.18 -5.87 -2.41
C VAL A 40 12.19 -6.58 -1.49
N LEU A 41 12.25 -6.19 -0.21
CA LEU A 41 13.27 -6.65 0.73
C LEU A 41 12.68 -7.37 1.94
N GLY A 42 11.54 -6.91 2.48
CA GLY A 42 10.95 -7.45 3.70
C GLY A 42 10.51 -8.91 3.54
N ARG A 43 9.88 -9.27 2.43
CA ARG A 43 9.50 -10.66 2.13
C ARG A 43 10.74 -11.55 1.98
N ALA A 44 11.77 -11.07 1.31
CA ALA A 44 13.02 -11.82 1.20
C ALA A 44 13.68 -12.01 2.58
N ALA A 45 13.62 -11.03 3.46
CA ALA A 45 14.10 -11.16 4.83
C ALA A 45 13.29 -12.17 5.66
N GLU A 46 11.98 -12.30 5.43
CA GLU A 46 11.14 -13.33 6.05
C GLU A 46 11.43 -14.75 5.51
N ASP A 47 11.96 -14.87 4.28
CA ASP A 47 12.32 -16.13 3.66
C ASP A 47 13.79 -16.52 3.87
N CYS A 48 14.64 -15.58 4.26
CA CYS A 48 16.07 -15.74 4.50
C CYS A 48 16.43 -15.51 5.97
N ASP A 49 17.67 -15.79 6.36
CA ASP A 49 18.18 -15.54 7.71
C ASP A 49 18.72 -14.09 7.83
N THR A 50 17.89 -13.13 7.41
CA THR A 50 18.21 -11.70 7.44
C THR A 50 17.08 -10.90 8.07
N VAL A 51 17.37 -9.65 8.42
CA VAL A 51 16.42 -8.65 8.90
C VAL A 51 16.49 -7.46 7.94
N MET A 52 15.34 -6.97 7.49
CA MET A 52 15.23 -5.68 6.83
C MET A 52 14.85 -4.62 7.87
N ALA A 53 15.53 -3.49 7.85
CA ALA A 53 15.14 -2.33 8.63
C ALA A 53 14.98 -1.09 7.73
N VAL A 54 14.04 -0.22 8.12
CA VAL A 54 13.88 1.12 7.53
C VAL A 54 13.93 2.11 8.66
N GLY A 55 14.86 3.06 8.57
CA GLY A 55 15.05 4.14 9.56
C GLY A 55 14.76 5.51 8.98
N ASP A 56 14.58 6.49 9.87
CA ASP A 56 14.49 7.91 9.51
C ASP A 56 15.88 8.53 9.28
N ALA A 57 15.91 9.81 8.91
CA ALA A 57 17.14 10.56 8.68
C ALA A 57 18.02 10.74 9.94
N GLN A 58 17.49 10.50 11.14
CA GLN A 58 18.19 10.54 12.41
C GLN A 58 18.72 9.15 12.82
N GLY A 59 18.45 8.12 12.04
CA GLY A 59 18.88 6.74 12.30
C GLY A 59 17.97 5.97 13.26
N ARG A 60 16.76 6.47 13.58
CA ARG A 60 15.79 5.70 14.36
C ARG A 60 15.11 4.67 13.48
N LEU A 61 15.12 3.41 13.89
CA LEU A 61 14.48 2.33 13.17
C LEU A 61 12.97 2.44 13.28
N LEU A 62 12.31 2.63 12.16
CA LEU A 62 10.86 2.76 12.09
C LEU A 62 10.18 1.41 11.86
N TRP A 63 10.72 0.58 10.98
CA TRP A 63 10.23 -0.76 10.70
C TRP A 63 11.38 -1.75 10.72
N VAL A 64 11.13 -2.92 11.33
CA VAL A 64 12.09 -4.03 11.39
C VAL A 64 11.32 -5.31 11.05
N CYS A 65 11.72 -5.97 9.97
CA CYS A 65 11.03 -7.14 9.40
C CYS A 65 12.00 -8.29 9.19
N GLY A 66 11.56 -9.52 9.47
CA GLY A 66 12.35 -10.74 9.30
C GLY A 66 11.71 -11.94 9.97
N ARG A 67 12.37 -13.08 9.93
CA ARG A 67 11.92 -14.29 10.63
C ARG A 67 11.93 -14.10 12.15
N PRO A 68 10.97 -14.70 12.88
CA PRO A 68 10.91 -14.54 14.33
C PRO A 68 12.17 -14.98 15.10
N ASN A 69 12.91 -15.99 14.60
CA ASN A 69 14.15 -16.44 15.22
C ASN A 69 15.30 -15.42 15.01
N ILE A 70 15.38 -14.79 13.85
CA ILE A 70 16.40 -13.77 13.56
C ILE A 70 16.05 -12.44 14.24
N LEU A 71 14.76 -12.06 14.28
CA LEU A 71 14.32 -10.90 15.03
C LEU A 71 14.69 -11.00 16.51
N ARG A 72 14.52 -12.17 17.16
CA ARG A 72 14.97 -12.37 18.55
C ARG A 72 16.48 -12.21 18.71
N GLN A 73 17.29 -12.60 17.72
CA GLN A 73 18.74 -12.36 17.75
C GLN A 73 19.05 -10.86 17.59
N ALA A 74 18.33 -10.18 16.72
CA ALA A 74 18.45 -8.73 16.51
C ALA A 74 18.01 -7.94 17.76
N GLU A 75 16.98 -8.39 18.49
CA GLU A 75 16.59 -7.85 19.80
C GLU A 75 17.74 -7.92 20.81
N GLY A 76 18.53 -9.00 20.78
CA GLY A 76 19.71 -9.17 21.64
C GLY A 76 20.81 -8.11 21.43
N ILE A 77 20.83 -7.44 20.30
CA ILE A 77 21.72 -6.32 19.99
C ILE A 77 20.96 -4.98 19.92
N GLN A 78 19.75 -4.91 20.46
CA GLN A 78 18.88 -3.72 20.44
C GLN A 78 18.54 -3.22 19.03
N PHE A 79 18.58 -4.09 18.01
CA PHE A 79 18.14 -3.76 16.65
C PHE A 79 16.63 -3.95 16.54
N VAL A 80 15.93 -3.01 17.19
CA VAL A 80 14.48 -3.03 17.35
C VAL A 80 13.84 -1.72 16.88
N GLU A 81 12.57 -1.79 16.62
CA GLU A 81 11.79 -0.63 16.24
C GLU A 81 11.81 0.46 17.33
N GLY A 82 12.00 1.72 16.91
CA GLY A 82 12.12 2.89 17.79
C GLY A 82 13.50 3.11 18.36
N ALA A 83 14.44 2.19 18.21
CA ALA A 83 15.83 2.35 18.65
C ALA A 83 16.64 3.21 17.67
N THR A 84 17.60 3.99 18.19
CA THR A 84 18.48 4.82 17.34
C THR A 84 19.75 4.08 16.99
N TRP A 85 20.08 4.06 15.69
CA TRP A 85 21.28 3.46 15.13
C TRP A 85 22.17 4.51 14.44
N ALA A 86 22.08 5.75 14.88
CA ALA A 86 22.98 6.79 14.43
C ALA A 86 24.43 6.45 14.80
N GLU A 87 25.39 6.74 13.92
CA GLU A 87 26.80 6.41 14.10
C GLU A 87 27.39 7.04 15.38
N GLY A 88 26.92 8.25 15.74
CA GLY A 88 27.31 8.93 16.97
C GLY A 88 26.85 8.23 18.26
N THR A 89 25.89 7.32 18.20
CA THR A 89 25.32 6.61 19.36
C THR A 89 25.83 5.17 19.45
N THR A 90 25.85 4.46 18.33
CA THR A 90 26.18 3.01 18.29
C THR A 90 27.57 2.72 17.69
N GLY A 91 28.31 3.73 17.27
CA GLY A 91 29.54 3.57 16.52
C GLY A 91 29.30 3.14 15.08
N THR A 92 30.36 2.73 14.39
CA THR A 92 30.29 2.34 12.97
C THR A 92 29.34 1.15 12.79
N ASN A 93 28.27 1.39 12.07
CA ASN A 93 27.24 0.44 11.64
C ASN A 93 26.71 0.88 10.27
N ALA A 94 26.07 -0.02 9.51
CA ALA A 94 25.71 0.28 8.12
C ALA A 94 24.61 1.39 8.02
N PRO A 95 23.49 1.35 8.76
CA PRO A 95 22.50 2.43 8.71
C PRO A 95 23.10 3.80 9.06
N GLY A 96 23.80 3.91 10.20
CA GLY A 96 24.38 5.16 10.67
C GLY A 96 25.46 5.71 9.72
N LEU A 97 26.33 4.85 9.22
CA LEU A 97 27.36 5.25 8.25
C LEU A 97 26.76 5.69 6.93
N ALA A 98 25.76 4.96 6.40
CA ALA A 98 25.07 5.34 5.15
C ALA A 98 24.46 6.74 5.24
N LEU A 99 23.83 7.08 6.38
CA LEU A 99 23.29 8.41 6.64
C LEU A 99 24.39 9.48 6.76
N THR A 100 25.53 9.13 7.41
CA THR A 100 26.60 10.08 7.67
C THR A 100 27.36 10.48 6.40
N ILE A 101 27.65 9.51 5.52
CA ILE A 101 28.47 9.77 4.31
C ILE A 101 27.61 9.94 3.04
N ASP A 102 26.30 9.80 3.17
CA ASP A 102 25.34 9.89 2.06
C ASP A 102 25.68 8.95 0.89
N GLN A 103 26.01 7.70 1.22
CA GLN A 103 26.36 6.66 0.23
C GLN A 103 25.84 5.30 0.67
N PRO A 104 25.50 4.41 -0.30
CA PRO A 104 25.28 3.01 0.02
C PRO A 104 26.54 2.37 0.57
N VAL A 105 26.44 1.65 1.68
CA VAL A 105 27.58 1.00 2.35
C VAL A 105 27.27 -0.46 2.68
N ALA A 106 28.33 -1.26 2.75
CA ALA A 106 28.31 -2.60 3.33
C ALA A 106 29.34 -2.64 4.46
N ILE A 107 28.94 -3.14 5.63
CA ILE A 107 29.79 -3.33 6.81
C ILE A 107 29.84 -4.83 7.11
N LYS A 108 31.06 -5.38 7.17
CA LYS A 108 31.28 -6.82 7.34
C LYS A 108 31.89 -7.13 8.69
N ALA A 109 31.18 -7.93 9.48
CA ALA A 109 31.72 -8.51 10.70
C ALA A 109 32.59 -7.52 11.52
N ALA A 110 33.92 -7.71 11.53
CA ALA A 110 34.86 -6.93 12.32
C ALA A 110 35.01 -5.45 11.88
N GLU A 111 34.34 -5.03 10.81
CA GLU A 111 34.26 -3.60 10.44
C GLU A 111 33.29 -2.81 11.33
N HIS A 112 32.39 -3.51 12.05
CA HIS A 112 31.57 -2.88 13.08
C HIS A 112 32.42 -2.41 14.27
N PHE A 113 32.12 -1.23 14.78
CA PHE A 113 32.85 -0.67 15.91
C PHE A 113 32.66 -1.48 17.19
N THR A 114 31.43 -1.90 17.46
CA THR A 114 31.08 -2.61 18.69
C THR A 114 31.28 -4.11 18.54
N ALA A 115 31.98 -4.77 19.46
CA ALA A 115 32.38 -6.17 19.38
C ALA A 115 31.21 -7.15 19.22
N VAL A 116 30.08 -6.92 19.89
CA VAL A 116 28.89 -7.79 19.80
C VAL A 116 28.22 -7.72 18.41
N LEU A 117 28.48 -6.66 17.61
CA LEU A 117 27.98 -6.53 16.25
C LEU A 117 28.84 -7.28 15.24
N GLN A 118 30.02 -7.74 15.60
CA GLN A 118 30.97 -8.37 14.67
C GLN A 118 30.53 -9.76 14.16
N GLN A 119 29.48 -10.33 14.75
CA GLN A 119 28.82 -11.51 14.18
C GLN A 119 27.84 -11.19 13.04
N TRP A 120 27.50 -9.91 12.87
CA TRP A 120 26.57 -9.42 11.86
C TRP A 120 27.32 -8.79 10.68
N SER A 121 26.67 -8.82 9.54
CA SER A 121 27.08 -8.09 8.34
C SER A 121 25.86 -7.39 7.78
N CYS A 122 26.03 -6.18 7.28
CA CYS A 122 24.91 -5.32 6.91
C CYS A 122 25.19 -4.62 5.58
N ALA A 123 24.15 -4.33 4.83
CA ALA A 123 24.18 -3.42 3.69
C ALA A 123 23.05 -2.40 3.84
N ALA A 124 23.39 -1.11 3.73
CA ALA A 124 22.44 -0.02 3.87
C ALA A 124 22.57 0.99 2.73
N ALA A 125 21.48 1.68 2.43
CA ALA A 125 21.45 2.76 1.46
C ALA A 125 20.56 3.91 1.98
N PRO A 126 21.00 5.18 1.85
CA PRO A 126 20.17 6.33 2.17
C PRO A 126 19.01 6.45 1.17
N ILE A 127 17.92 7.04 1.61
CA ILE A 127 16.74 7.36 0.81
C ILE A 127 16.58 8.87 0.82
N HIS A 128 16.45 9.48 -0.37
CA HIS A 128 16.34 10.92 -0.53
C HIS A 128 14.93 11.35 -0.90
N ASP A 129 14.59 12.55 -0.49
CA ASP A 129 13.44 13.24 -1.04
C ASP A 129 13.70 13.57 -2.53
N PRO A 130 12.81 13.15 -3.46
CA PRO A 130 13.06 13.32 -4.89
C PRO A 130 13.08 14.79 -5.36
N VAL A 131 12.58 15.72 -4.56
CA VAL A 131 12.53 17.16 -4.87
C VAL A 131 13.66 17.92 -4.22
N THR A 132 13.83 17.75 -2.90
CA THR A 132 14.84 18.51 -2.13
C THR A 132 16.22 17.86 -2.15
N GLN A 133 16.29 16.57 -2.49
CA GLN A 133 17.50 15.74 -2.43
C GLN A 133 18.07 15.59 -1.01
N GLU A 134 17.33 15.97 0.01
CA GLU A 134 17.69 15.74 1.40
C GLU A 134 17.47 14.28 1.79
N ILE A 135 18.32 13.76 2.67
CA ILE A 135 18.15 12.41 3.21
C ILE A 135 16.90 12.39 4.09
N ILE A 136 15.96 11.51 3.78
CA ILE A 136 14.71 11.31 4.52
C ILE A 136 14.70 10.01 5.31
N GLY A 137 15.67 9.13 5.08
CA GLY A 137 15.81 7.88 5.81
C GLY A 137 16.84 6.95 5.22
N VAL A 138 16.82 5.71 5.69
CA VAL A 138 17.74 4.65 5.30
C VAL A 138 17.01 3.32 5.21
N VAL A 139 17.38 2.49 4.25
CA VAL A 139 16.98 1.08 4.19
C VAL A 139 18.21 0.20 4.40
N ASP A 140 18.05 -0.86 5.20
CA ASP A 140 19.12 -1.76 5.61
C ASP A 140 18.69 -3.22 5.53
N VAL A 141 19.65 -4.09 5.21
CA VAL A 141 19.56 -5.55 5.36
C VAL A 141 20.72 -6.03 6.21
N THR A 142 20.38 -6.67 7.31
CA THR A 142 21.31 -7.18 8.34
C THR A 142 21.18 -8.68 8.48
N GLY A 143 22.28 -9.42 8.56
CA GLY A 143 22.31 -10.88 8.69
C GLY A 143 23.71 -11.44 8.84
N GLY A 144 23.93 -12.65 8.35
CA GLY A 144 25.26 -13.25 8.22
C GLY A 144 26.11 -12.59 7.12
N ALA A 145 27.15 -13.27 6.68
CA ALA A 145 28.08 -12.75 5.66
C ALA A 145 27.39 -12.41 4.32
N GLU A 146 26.30 -13.08 4.01
CA GLU A 146 25.48 -12.88 2.82
C GLU A 146 24.78 -11.51 2.78
N ALA A 147 24.53 -10.90 3.93
CA ALA A 147 23.89 -9.57 4.01
C ALA A 147 24.80 -8.44 3.53
N ALA A 148 26.13 -8.62 3.47
CA ALA A 148 27.07 -7.60 3.02
C ALA A 148 27.78 -7.96 1.70
N THR A 149 27.10 -8.69 0.83
CA THR A 149 27.61 -9.00 -0.52
C THR A 149 27.42 -7.82 -1.48
N VAL A 150 28.08 -7.86 -2.63
CA VAL A 150 27.86 -6.88 -3.70
C VAL A 150 26.41 -6.92 -4.19
N GLN A 151 25.79 -8.09 -4.20
CA GLN A 151 24.39 -8.27 -4.56
C GLN A 151 23.45 -7.63 -3.54
N SER A 152 23.69 -7.86 -2.24
CA SER A 152 22.90 -7.26 -1.18
C SER A 152 22.98 -5.74 -1.20
N LEU A 153 24.20 -5.19 -1.40
CA LEU A 153 24.39 -3.75 -1.55
C LEU A 153 23.67 -3.20 -2.80
N ALA A 154 23.70 -3.93 -3.91
CA ALA A 154 22.95 -3.54 -5.11
C ALA A 154 21.43 -3.58 -4.88
N MET A 155 20.92 -4.58 -4.13
CA MET A 155 19.51 -4.70 -3.79
C MET A 155 19.02 -3.54 -2.92
N VAL A 156 19.70 -3.21 -1.81
CA VAL A 156 19.29 -2.10 -0.93
C VAL A 156 19.35 -0.77 -1.65
N ARG A 157 20.40 -0.55 -2.49
CA ARG A 157 20.49 0.64 -3.34
C ARG A 157 19.34 0.74 -4.33
N SER A 158 18.97 -0.38 -4.96
CA SER A 158 17.84 -0.41 -5.91
C SER A 158 16.51 -0.15 -5.20
N ALA A 159 16.30 -0.74 -4.02
CA ALA A 159 15.11 -0.51 -3.20
C ALA A 159 14.98 0.96 -2.77
N ALA A 160 16.09 1.60 -2.35
CA ALA A 160 16.11 3.03 -2.04
C ALA A 160 15.69 3.88 -3.26
N ARG A 161 16.27 3.61 -4.44
CA ARG A 161 15.90 4.29 -5.69
C ARG A 161 14.45 4.06 -6.12
N MET A 162 13.91 2.87 -5.89
CA MET A 162 12.50 2.59 -6.16
C MET A 162 11.59 3.38 -5.22
N ALA A 163 11.94 3.49 -3.94
CA ALA A 163 11.20 4.31 -2.96
C ALA A 163 11.24 5.80 -3.35
N GLU A 164 12.39 6.33 -3.73
CA GLU A 164 12.56 7.72 -4.22
C GLU A 164 11.71 7.98 -5.48
N ALA A 165 11.73 7.05 -6.45
CA ALA A 165 10.93 7.16 -7.67
C ALA A 165 9.42 7.13 -7.39
N GLU A 166 8.97 6.27 -6.47
CA GLU A 166 7.57 6.19 -6.07
C GLU A 166 7.13 7.45 -5.30
N LEU A 167 7.97 7.99 -4.41
CA LEU A 167 7.71 9.28 -3.78
C LEU A 167 7.58 10.40 -4.82
N GLY A 168 8.47 10.45 -5.81
CA GLY A 168 8.38 11.41 -6.92
C GLY A 168 7.07 11.27 -7.70
N ARG A 169 6.62 10.05 -7.98
CA ARG A 169 5.33 9.78 -8.61
C ARG A 169 4.17 10.30 -7.75
N LEU A 170 4.19 10.04 -6.44
CA LEU A 170 3.17 10.52 -5.51
C LEU A 170 3.13 12.04 -5.45
N TYR A 171 4.29 12.73 -5.45
CA TYR A 171 4.36 14.18 -5.47
C TYR A 171 3.81 14.79 -6.76
N VAL A 172 4.07 14.15 -7.91
CA VAL A 172 3.49 14.61 -9.21
C VAL A 172 1.98 14.44 -9.20
N VAL A 173 1.47 13.32 -8.71
CA VAL A 173 0.01 13.08 -8.61
C VAL A 173 -0.63 14.11 -7.69
N ASP A 174 -0.04 14.39 -6.54
CA ASP A 174 -0.53 15.38 -5.58
C ASP A 174 -0.46 16.82 -6.16
N ALA A 175 0.64 17.16 -6.84
CA ALA A 175 0.78 18.45 -7.54
C ALA A 175 -0.23 18.61 -8.67
N ALA A 176 -0.47 17.57 -9.46
CA ALA A 176 -1.47 17.56 -10.53
C ALA A 176 -2.89 17.70 -9.96
N ALA A 177 -3.20 17.03 -8.85
CA ALA A 177 -4.48 17.17 -8.16
C ALA A 177 -4.70 18.60 -7.65
N ARG A 178 -3.67 19.24 -7.08
CA ARG A 178 -3.71 20.66 -6.67
C ARG A 178 -3.86 21.60 -7.87
N ALA A 179 -3.14 21.37 -8.95
CA ALA A 179 -3.23 22.18 -10.18
C ALA A 179 -4.59 22.04 -10.85
N ALA A 180 -5.24 20.87 -10.76
CA ALA A 180 -6.59 20.64 -11.25
C ALA A 180 -7.69 21.26 -10.36
N GLY A 181 -7.32 22.00 -9.31
CA GLY A 181 -8.26 22.61 -8.38
C GLY A 181 -8.95 21.59 -7.46
N VAL A 182 -8.41 20.39 -7.36
CA VAL A 182 -8.79 19.43 -6.30
C VAL A 182 -8.30 20.03 -4.99
N PRO A 183 -9.18 20.46 -4.08
CA PRO A 183 -8.74 21.04 -2.82
C PRO A 183 -7.86 20.00 -2.09
N GLY A 184 -6.66 20.39 -1.71
CA GLY A 184 -5.92 19.63 -0.70
C GLY A 184 -6.78 19.50 0.57
N PRO A 185 -6.52 18.55 1.47
CA PRO A 185 -7.36 18.33 2.64
C PRO A 185 -7.48 19.63 3.45
N ALA A 186 -8.58 20.36 3.20
CA ALA A 186 -8.95 21.50 4.04
C ALA A 186 -9.24 20.96 5.45
N SER A 187 -9.06 21.80 6.47
CA SER A 187 -9.48 21.46 7.83
C SER A 187 -10.90 20.87 7.78
N GLY A 188 -11.07 19.59 8.17
CA GLY A 188 -12.34 18.86 8.08
C GLY A 188 -12.57 18.07 6.77
N SER A 189 -11.59 17.91 5.87
CA SER A 189 -11.72 17.01 4.71
C SER A 189 -11.18 15.62 5.01
N VAL A 190 -11.88 14.61 4.48
CA VAL A 190 -11.52 13.19 4.58
C VAL A 190 -11.45 12.62 3.17
N HIS A 191 -10.29 12.10 2.79
CA HIS A 191 -10.13 11.39 1.51
C HIS A 191 -9.90 9.90 1.76
N VAL A 192 -10.69 9.05 1.10
CA VAL A 192 -10.69 7.60 1.31
C VAL A 192 -10.26 6.90 0.02
N GLU A 193 -9.21 6.11 0.08
CA GLU A 193 -8.72 5.30 -1.05
C GLU A 193 -8.88 3.81 -0.74
N SER A 194 -9.60 3.11 -1.61
CA SER A 194 -9.94 1.69 -1.44
C SER A 194 -9.91 0.88 -2.73
N LEU A 195 -9.79 1.53 -3.90
CA LEU A 195 -9.72 0.84 -5.20
C LEU A 195 -8.39 0.12 -5.39
N GLY A 196 -8.45 -1.15 -5.79
CA GLY A 196 -7.28 -1.99 -6.06
C GLY A 196 -6.39 -2.29 -4.84
N ARG A 197 -6.78 -1.84 -3.65
CA ARG A 197 -5.97 -1.92 -2.43
C ARG A 197 -6.45 -3.02 -1.49
N PRO A 198 -5.54 -3.80 -0.88
CA PRO A 198 -5.91 -4.79 0.14
C PRO A 198 -6.36 -4.15 1.45
N HIS A 199 -5.97 -2.89 1.69
CA HIS A 199 -6.32 -2.09 2.86
C HIS A 199 -6.78 -0.70 2.43
N CYS A 200 -7.78 -0.18 3.11
CA CYS A 200 -8.21 1.20 2.95
C CYS A 200 -7.14 2.16 3.50
N GLN A 201 -6.90 3.22 2.79
CA GLN A 201 -6.10 4.36 3.23
C GLN A 201 -7.01 5.56 3.39
N VAL A 202 -6.85 6.31 4.48
CA VAL A 202 -7.61 7.54 4.73
C VAL A 202 -6.65 8.68 4.98
N THR A 203 -6.87 9.79 4.29
CA THR A 203 -6.11 11.03 4.45
C THR A 203 -7.01 12.10 5.05
N THR A 204 -6.55 12.71 6.13
CA THR A 204 -7.20 13.82 6.85
C THR A 204 -6.22 14.98 6.98
N ALA A 205 -6.64 16.09 7.56
CA ALA A 205 -5.74 17.21 7.89
C ALA A 205 -4.63 16.82 8.88
N GLN A 206 -4.83 15.77 9.68
CA GLN A 206 -3.86 15.29 10.68
C GLN A 206 -2.85 14.29 10.09
N GLY A 207 -3.10 13.75 8.90
CA GLY A 207 -2.20 12.80 8.24
C GLY A 207 -2.92 11.70 7.48
N THR A 208 -2.13 10.75 6.99
CA THR A 208 -2.60 9.59 6.25
C THR A 208 -2.49 8.34 7.10
N TYR A 209 -3.57 7.58 7.19
CA TYR A 209 -3.71 6.38 8.01
C TYR A 209 -4.01 5.17 7.13
N ARG A 210 -3.26 4.10 7.32
CA ARG A 210 -3.60 2.79 6.76
C ARG A 210 -4.49 2.06 7.76
N LEU A 211 -5.69 1.72 7.36
CA LEU A 211 -6.67 1.11 8.24
C LEU A 211 -6.55 -0.42 8.27
N SER A 212 -6.93 -1.02 9.40
CA SER A 212 -7.19 -2.46 9.45
C SER A 212 -8.32 -2.82 8.46
N ARG A 213 -8.40 -4.09 8.05
CA ARG A 213 -9.44 -4.52 7.12
C ARG A 213 -10.83 -4.11 7.58
N ARG A 214 -11.17 -4.34 8.85
CA ARG A 214 -12.49 -4.02 9.41
C ARG A 214 -12.76 -2.51 9.48
N HIS A 215 -11.79 -1.73 9.91
CA HIS A 215 -11.91 -0.27 9.90
C HIS A 215 -12.05 0.29 8.48
N GLY A 216 -11.32 -0.28 7.51
CA GLY A 216 -11.44 0.09 6.11
C GLY A 216 -12.81 -0.21 5.52
N GLU A 217 -13.38 -1.38 5.82
CA GLU A 217 -14.74 -1.76 5.43
C GLU A 217 -15.78 -0.77 5.97
N ILE A 218 -15.73 -0.48 7.27
CA ILE A 218 -16.63 0.48 7.93
C ILE A 218 -16.50 1.87 7.29
N LEU A 219 -15.26 2.36 7.11
CA LEU A 219 -15.04 3.70 6.59
C LEU A 219 -15.49 3.83 5.13
N THR A 220 -15.25 2.81 4.30
CA THR A 220 -15.72 2.75 2.91
C THR A 220 -17.25 2.82 2.85
N LEU A 221 -17.94 2.08 3.73
CA LEU A 221 -19.42 2.11 3.81
C LEU A 221 -19.93 3.48 4.25
N LEU A 222 -19.34 4.07 5.29
CA LEU A 222 -19.72 5.40 5.77
C LEU A 222 -19.43 6.51 4.76
N ALA A 223 -18.32 6.43 4.01
CA ALA A 223 -18.02 7.39 2.96
C ALA A 223 -19.03 7.33 1.79
N SER A 224 -19.67 6.17 1.59
CA SER A 224 -20.72 5.99 0.58
C SER A 224 -22.11 6.46 1.05
N GLU A 225 -22.27 6.79 2.35
CA GLU A 225 -23.55 7.16 2.97
C GLU A 225 -23.47 8.58 3.60
N PRO A 226 -23.56 9.66 2.79
CA PRO A 226 -23.44 11.03 3.32
C PRO A 226 -24.45 11.40 4.40
N ARG A 227 -25.62 10.76 4.40
CA ARG A 227 -26.64 10.95 5.43
C ARG A 227 -26.35 10.17 6.71
N GLY A 228 -25.35 9.29 6.67
CA GLY A 228 -25.00 8.38 7.74
C GLY A 228 -25.88 7.14 7.79
N ALA A 229 -25.44 6.14 8.55
CA ALA A 229 -26.09 4.85 8.72
C ALA A 229 -26.51 4.64 10.18
N VAL A 230 -27.66 4.00 10.39
CA VAL A 230 -28.05 3.50 11.71
C VAL A 230 -27.25 2.25 12.04
N GLY A 231 -27.02 2.00 13.34
CA GLY A 231 -26.11 0.94 13.78
C GLY A 231 -26.47 -0.45 13.27
N GLU A 232 -27.76 -0.79 13.27
CA GLU A 232 -28.25 -2.09 12.79
C GLU A 232 -27.98 -2.28 11.29
N ALA A 233 -28.23 -1.27 10.47
CA ALA A 233 -27.98 -1.33 9.02
C ALA A 233 -26.47 -1.44 8.73
N LEU A 234 -25.64 -0.63 9.37
CA LEU A 234 -24.18 -0.69 9.20
C LEU A 234 -23.63 -2.03 9.67
N ALA A 235 -24.13 -2.56 10.79
CA ALA A 235 -23.72 -3.87 11.28
C ALA A 235 -24.05 -5.00 10.29
N LEU A 236 -25.23 -4.95 9.67
CA LEU A 236 -25.63 -5.90 8.64
C LEU A 236 -24.72 -5.82 7.40
N GLU A 237 -24.41 -4.60 6.95
CA GLU A 237 -23.49 -4.39 5.80
C GLU A 237 -22.06 -4.84 6.08
N VAL A 238 -21.57 -4.75 7.33
CA VAL A 238 -20.20 -5.12 7.72
C VAL A 238 -20.07 -6.59 8.08
N TYR A 239 -21.06 -7.17 8.77
CA TYR A 239 -20.95 -8.51 9.38
C TYR A 239 -21.94 -9.54 8.83
N GLY A 240 -22.95 -9.10 8.07
CA GLY A 240 -24.08 -9.94 7.72
C GLY A 240 -24.99 -10.23 8.94
N GLU A 241 -25.82 -11.26 8.83
CA GLU A 241 -26.75 -11.70 9.87
C GLU A 241 -26.01 -12.47 10.99
N THR A 242 -25.34 -11.75 11.91
CA THR A 242 -24.68 -12.36 13.08
C THR A 242 -25.19 -11.73 14.38
N SER A 243 -25.40 -12.56 15.42
CA SER A 243 -26.01 -12.14 16.70
C SER A 243 -25.18 -11.17 17.55
N GLN A 244 -23.87 -11.04 17.28
CA GLN A 244 -22.96 -10.18 18.06
C GLN A 244 -22.52 -8.91 17.31
N SER A 245 -23.11 -8.61 16.17
CA SER A 245 -22.64 -7.59 15.25
C SER A 245 -22.65 -6.16 15.82
N LEU A 246 -23.70 -5.78 16.58
CA LEU A 246 -23.85 -4.41 17.11
C LEU A 246 -22.85 -4.05 18.21
N SER A 247 -22.55 -4.95 19.13
CA SER A 247 -21.56 -4.70 20.19
C SER A 247 -20.16 -4.57 19.62
N THR A 248 -19.83 -5.44 18.67
CA THR A 248 -18.56 -5.40 17.93
C THR A 248 -18.43 -4.11 17.12
N LEU A 249 -19.49 -3.71 16.39
CA LEU A 249 -19.50 -2.46 15.64
C LEU A 249 -19.24 -1.25 16.55
N ARG A 250 -19.89 -1.18 17.73
CA ARG A 250 -19.67 -0.09 18.68
C ARG A 250 -18.23 0.01 19.14
N ALA A 251 -17.58 -1.12 19.39
CA ALA A 251 -16.16 -1.16 19.77
C ALA A 251 -15.25 -0.69 18.62
N GLU A 252 -15.50 -1.15 17.38
CA GLU A 252 -14.73 -0.70 16.20
C GLU A 252 -14.94 0.80 15.92
N MET A 253 -16.16 1.30 16.04
CA MET A 253 -16.46 2.73 15.88
C MET A 253 -15.79 3.60 16.96
N ALA A 254 -15.70 3.10 18.20
CA ALA A 254 -14.95 3.79 19.26
C ALA A 254 -13.45 3.88 18.94
N ARG A 255 -12.85 2.80 18.41
CA ARG A 255 -11.46 2.77 17.96
C ARG A 255 -11.22 3.70 16.77
N LEU A 256 -12.08 3.66 15.75
CA LEU A 256 -12.01 4.58 14.60
C LEU A 256 -12.06 6.04 15.04
N ARG A 257 -12.95 6.37 15.98
CA ARG A 257 -13.05 7.72 16.53
C ARG A 257 -11.80 8.13 17.31
N SER A 258 -11.23 7.22 18.09
CA SER A 258 -9.96 7.48 18.79
C SER A 258 -8.79 7.70 17.82
N MET A 259 -8.82 7.06 16.64
CA MET A 259 -7.78 7.14 15.63
C MET A 259 -7.89 8.39 14.75
N LEU A 260 -9.10 8.69 14.25
CA LEU A 260 -9.34 9.75 13.26
C LEU A 260 -9.85 11.06 13.88
N GLY A 261 -10.26 11.03 15.13
CA GLY A 261 -10.86 12.17 15.84
C GLY A 261 -12.38 12.12 15.91
N GLY A 262 -12.92 12.62 17.03
CA GLY A 262 -14.37 12.73 17.28
C GLY A 262 -15.08 13.67 16.33
N ASP A 263 -14.35 14.63 15.79
CA ASP A 263 -14.87 15.62 14.83
C ASP A 263 -15.10 15.02 13.43
N ILE A 264 -14.38 13.93 13.11
CA ILE A 264 -14.48 13.26 11.80
C ILE A 264 -15.53 12.15 11.84
N VAL A 265 -15.60 11.39 12.93
CA VAL A 265 -16.47 10.20 13.03
C VAL A 265 -17.58 10.41 14.03
N GLN A 266 -18.80 10.60 13.55
CA GLN A 266 -20.01 10.79 14.38
C GLN A 266 -20.70 9.46 14.72
N SER A 267 -21.56 9.48 15.78
CA SER A 267 -22.17 8.25 16.31
C SER A 267 -23.69 8.16 16.15
N ARG A 268 -24.38 9.24 15.88
CA ARG A 268 -25.86 9.26 15.87
C ARG A 268 -26.38 10.22 14.81
N PRO A 269 -26.58 9.75 13.58
CA PRO A 269 -26.21 8.44 13.04
C PRO A 269 -24.67 8.27 12.89
N TYR A 270 -24.19 7.06 12.63
CA TYR A 270 -22.77 6.87 12.25
C TYR A 270 -22.54 7.51 10.90
N ARG A 271 -21.68 8.52 10.84
CA ARG A 271 -21.33 9.23 9.60
C ARG A 271 -19.93 9.84 9.70
N LEU A 272 -19.40 10.19 8.55
CA LEU A 272 -18.21 11.02 8.44
C LEU A 272 -18.63 12.48 8.31
N GLU A 273 -18.01 13.36 9.09
CA GLU A 273 -18.19 14.80 9.01
C GLU A 273 -17.19 15.46 8.07
N GLY A 274 -17.56 16.61 7.53
CA GLY A 274 -16.74 17.40 6.63
C GLY A 274 -16.89 17.02 5.16
N SER A 275 -15.93 17.45 4.36
CA SER A 275 -15.89 17.11 2.93
C SER A 275 -15.29 15.72 2.75
N VAL A 276 -16.13 14.72 2.51
CA VAL A 276 -15.71 13.35 2.28
C VAL A 276 -15.58 13.10 0.78
N THR A 277 -14.42 12.65 0.35
CA THR A 277 -14.14 12.24 -1.04
C THR A 277 -13.56 10.83 -1.06
N SER A 278 -13.74 10.11 -2.17
CA SER A 278 -13.14 8.80 -2.33
C SER A 278 -12.76 8.52 -3.77
N ASP A 279 -11.82 7.58 -3.96
CA ASP A 279 -11.35 7.14 -5.28
C ASP A 279 -12.48 6.48 -6.09
N TRP A 280 -13.33 5.65 -5.49
CA TRP A 280 -14.46 5.03 -6.21
C TRP A 280 -15.57 6.03 -6.58
N GLN A 281 -15.88 7.02 -5.72
CA GLN A 281 -16.84 8.08 -6.04
C GLN A 281 -16.34 8.97 -7.19
N MET A 282 -15.02 9.09 -7.37
CA MET A 282 -14.44 9.77 -8.52
C MET A 282 -14.75 9.00 -9.81
N VAL A 283 -14.59 7.67 -9.81
CA VAL A 283 -14.99 6.82 -10.94
C VAL A 283 -16.48 6.96 -11.24
N GLU A 284 -17.34 6.91 -10.21
CA GLU A 284 -18.79 7.10 -10.37
C GLU A 284 -19.14 8.44 -10.99
N ARG A 285 -18.52 9.53 -10.53
CA ARG A 285 -18.73 10.87 -11.11
C ARG A 285 -18.34 10.97 -12.57
N PHE A 286 -17.22 10.36 -12.97
CA PHE A 286 -16.83 10.29 -14.38
C PHE A 286 -17.82 9.50 -15.21
N LEU A 287 -18.33 8.36 -14.68
CA LEU A 287 -19.38 7.57 -15.33
C LEU A 287 -20.67 8.37 -15.47
N ASP A 288 -21.12 9.06 -14.43
CA ASP A 288 -22.32 9.90 -14.44
C ASP A 288 -22.20 11.09 -15.41
N GLY A 289 -20.98 11.64 -15.56
CA GLY A 289 -20.65 12.70 -16.51
C GLY A 289 -20.41 12.22 -17.95
N GLY A 290 -20.41 10.92 -18.20
CA GLY A 290 -20.13 10.33 -19.54
C GLY A 290 -18.64 10.36 -19.92
N ASP A 291 -17.74 10.74 -19.03
CA ASP A 291 -16.28 10.71 -19.26
C ASP A 291 -15.70 9.32 -18.95
N LEU A 292 -16.00 8.38 -19.83
CA LEU A 292 -15.61 6.99 -19.67
C LEU A 292 -14.07 6.78 -19.67
N ARG A 293 -13.34 7.63 -20.40
CA ARG A 293 -11.87 7.53 -20.44
C ARG A 293 -11.27 7.85 -19.07
N SER A 294 -11.70 8.95 -18.46
CA SER A 294 -11.28 9.31 -17.10
C SER A 294 -11.75 8.30 -16.05
N ALA A 295 -12.96 7.73 -16.22
CA ALA A 295 -13.46 6.67 -15.34
C ALA A 295 -12.54 5.43 -15.36
N VAL A 296 -12.14 4.96 -16.55
CA VAL A 296 -11.24 3.80 -16.71
C VAL A 296 -9.84 4.10 -16.15
N GLN A 297 -9.33 5.31 -16.36
CA GLN A 297 -8.03 5.72 -15.81
C GLN A 297 -8.03 5.82 -14.28
N ALA A 298 -9.12 6.29 -13.69
CA ALA A 298 -9.28 6.39 -12.24
C ALA A 298 -9.52 5.05 -11.55
N TYR A 299 -10.03 4.05 -12.28
CA TYR A 299 -10.30 2.72 -11.74
C TYR A 299 -9.00 1.91 -11.61
N SER A 300 -8.40 1.91 -10.43
CA SER A 300 -7.14 1.19 -10.15
C SER A 300 -7.34 -0.29 -9.79
N GLY A 301 -8.58 -0.78 -9.79
CA GLY A 301 -8.94 -2.16 -9.49
C GLY A 301 -10.17 -2.30 -8.57
N PRO A 302 -10.54 -3.54 -8.18
CA PRO A 302 -11.70 -3.80 -7.34
C PRO A 302 -11.68 -3.07 -6.00
N LEU A 303 -12.84 -2.61 -5.55
CA LEU A 303 -13.00 -1.98 -4.23
C LEU A 303 -12.71 -3.00 -3.13
N LEU A 304 -11.66 -2.75 -2.32
CA LEU A 304 -11.20 -3.64 -1.25
C LEU A 304 -11.28 -5.13 -1.64
N PRO A 305 -10.45 -5.61 -2.56
CA PRO A 305 -10.62 -6.93 -3.22
C PRO A 305 -10.63 -8.12 -2.26
N GLN A 306 -10.07 -7.97 -1.06
CA GLN A 306 -10.03 -9.03 -0.05
C GLN A 306 -11.19 -8.94 0.96
N SER A 307 -12.04 -7.91 0.86
CA SER A 307 -13.19 -7.78 1.76
C SER A 307 -14.30 -8.77 1.40
N THR A 308 -14.86 -9.37 2.46
CA THR A 308 -16.05 -10.23 2.41
C THR A 308 -17.26 -9.58 3.09
N ALA A 309 -17.15 -8.30 3.52
CA ALA A 309 -18.26 -7.57 4.11
C ALA A 309 -19.37 -7.38 3.06
N PRO A 310 -20.63 -7.78 3.33
CA PRO A 310 -21.70 -7.79 2.32
C PRO A 310 -21.90 -6.44 1.63
N GLY A 311 -21.91 -5.35 2.37
CA GLY A 311 -22.07 -4.02 1.81
C GLY A 311 -20.90 -3.57 0.92
N VAL A 312 -19.65 -3.99 1.22
CA VAL A 312 -18.49 -3.70 0.39
C VAL A 312 -18.51 -4.55 -0.88
N VAL A 313 -18.89 -5.82 -0.77
CA VAL A 313 -19.03 -6.72 -1.93
C VAL A 313 -20.08 -6.16 -2.90
N ALA A 314 -21.25 -5.80 -2.40
CA ALA A 314 -22.33 -5.24 -3.22
C ALA A 314 -21.91 -3.96 -3.95
N ARG A 315 -21.20 -3.03 -3.27
CA ARG A 315 -20.69 -1.80 -3.91
C ARG A 315 -19.60 -2.08 -4.94
N ARG A 316 -18.73 -3.03 -4.67
CA ARG A 316 -17.69 -3.48 -5.63
C ARG A 316 -18.34 -3.98 -6.91
N GLU A 317 -19.27 -4.91 -6.79
CA GLU A 317 -19.97 -5.52 -7.93
C GLU A 317 -20.77 -4.47 -8.71
N GLN A 318 -21.44 -3.57 -8.02
CA GLN A 318 -22.20 -2.49 -8.66
C GLN A 318 -21.29 -1.55 -9.46
N LEU A 319 -20.15 -1.12 -8.90
CA LEU A 319 -19.20 -0.24 -9.58
C LEU A 319 -18.59 -0.94 -10.81
N GLU A 320 -18.18 -2.19 -10.65
CA GLU A 320 -17.62 -2.98 -11.74
C GLU A 320 -18.64 -3.23 -12.86
N LEU A 321 -19.87 -3.56 -12.51
CA LEU A 321 -20.95 -3.76 -13.49
C LEU A 321 -21.22 -2.48 -14.29
N ARG A 322 -21.31 -1.33 -13.63
CA ARG A 322 -21.52 -0.02 -14.29
C ARG A 322 -20.36 0.32 -15.24
N LEU A 323 -19.12 0.18 -14.78
CA LEU A 323 -17.93 0.46 -15.58
C LEU A 323 -17.84 -0.48 -16.77
N ARG A 324 -18.02 -1.79 -16.55
CA ARG A 324 -18.04 -2.82 -17.57
C ARG A 324 -19.10 -2.55 -18.64
N SER A 325 -20.34 -2.27 -18.23
CA SER A 325 -21.43 -2.00 -19.19
C SER A 325 -21.12 -0.78 -20.05
N ALA A 326 -20.64 0.31 -19.45
CA ALA A 326 -20.27 1.52 -20.18
C ALA A 326 -19.12 1.26 -21.18
N ILE A 327 -18.11 0.46 -20.81
CA ILE A 327 -17.01 0.07 -21.70
C ILE A 327 -17.53 -0.74 -22.89
N LEU A 328 -18.39 -1.73 -22.66
CA LEU A 328 -18.98 -2.56 -23.73
C LEU A 328 -19.84 -1.72 -24.68
N GLU A 329 -20.66 -0.83 -24.15
CA GLU A 329 -21.52 0.07 -24.94
C GLU A 329 -20.75 1.10 -25.74
N SER A 330 -19.56 1.51 -25.27
CA SER A 330 -18.73 2.52 -25.93
C SER A 330 -18.22 2.10 -27.32
N GLY A 331 -18.07 0.81 -27.57
CA GLY A 331 -17.45 0.27 -28.79
C GLY A 331 -15.99 0.71 -28.99
N SER A 332 -15.31 1.21 -27.94
CA SER A 332 -13.94 1.70 -28.03
C SER A 332 -12.93 0.57 -27.82
N VAL A 333 -12.15 0.28 -28.86
CA VAL A 333 -11.08 -0.73 -28.81
C VAL A 333 -10.06 -0.43 -27.72
N ASP A 334 -9.71 0.85 -27.52
CA ASP A 334 -8.73 1.27 -26.52
C ASP A 334 -9.23 0.98 -25.09
N LEU A 335 -10.48 1.30 -24.80
CA LEU A 335 -11.09 1.08 -23.50
C LEU A 335 -11.28 -0.42 -23.23
N LEU A 336 -11.74 -1.18 -24.24
CA LEU A 336 -11.82 -2.64 -24.17
C LEU A 336 -10.45 -3.26 -23.93
N THR A 337 -9.40 -2.76 -24.60
CA THR A 337 -8.02 -3.25 -24.41
C THR A 337 -7.53 -2.96 -22.99
N THR A 338 -7.83 -1.81 -22.43
CA THR A 338 -7.47 -1.46 -21.04
C THR A 338 -8.22 -2.37 -20.07
N TRP A 339 -9.51 -2.59 -20.28
CA TRP A 339 -10.34 -3.44 -19.44
C TRP A 339 -9.88 -4.90 -19.47
N THR A 340 -9.74 -5.50 -20.64
CA THR A 340 -9.37 -6.93 -20.81
C THR A 340 -7.98 -7.26 -20.25
N ARG A 341 -7.10 -6.25 -20.11
CA ARG A 341 -5.80 -6.40 -19.45
C ARG A 341 -5.85 -6.15 -17.93
N SER A 342 -6.96 -5.64 -17.43
CA SER A 342 -7.14 -5.43 -16.00
C SER A 342 -7.44 -6.72 -15.26
N ARG A 343 -7.24 -6.72 -13.93
CA ARG A 343 -7.56 -7.87 -13.08
C ARG A 343 -9.05 -8.25 -13.14
N SER A 344 -9.95 -7.27 -13.26
CA SER A 344 -11.39 -7.50 -13.35
C SER A 344 -11.83 -7.96 -14.74
N GLY A 345 -11.12 -7.56 -15.80
CA GLY A 345 -11.52 -7.82 -17.18
C GLY A 345 -10.83 -9.01 -17.85
N ILE A 346 -9.79 -9.58 -17.25
CA ILE A 346 -9.02 -10.68 -17.87
C ILE A 346 -9.86 -11.94 -18.11
N GLY A 347 -10.90 -12.19 -17.29
CA GLY A 347 -11.87 -13.26 -17.43
C GLY A 347 -13.18 -12.86 -18.12
N ASP A 348 -13.29 -11.63 -18.62
CA ASP A 348 -14.53 -11.11 -19.21
C ASP A 348 -14.68 -11.53 -20.67
N LEU A 349 -15.36 -12.65 -20.92
CA LEU A 349 -15.57 -13.18 -22.26
C LEU A 349 -16.26 -12.18 -23.19
N ASP A 350 -17.29 -11.47 -22.72
CA ASP A 350 -18.03 -10.51 -23.54
C ASP A 350 -17.12 -9.34 -23.99
N ALA A 351 -16.24 -8.87 -23.10
CA ALA A 351 -15.31 -7.81 -23.43
C ALA A 351 -14.25 -8.27 -24.45
N TRP A 352 -13.72 -9.50 -24.30
CA TRP A 352 -12.80 -10.07 -25.28
C TRP A 352 -13.45 -10.30 -26.63
N GLU A 353 -14.72 -10.78 -26.65
CA GLU A 353 -15.49 -10.93 -27.87
C GLU A 353 -15.80 -9.60 -28.55
N ALA A 354 -16.18 -8.57 -27.77
CA ALA A 354 -16.41 -7.22 -28.28
C ALA A 354 -15.14 -6.64 -28.89
N GLN A 355 -14.00 -6.77 -28.20
CA GLN A 355 -12.70 -6.33 -28.69
C GLN A 355 -12.32 -7.04 -30.00
N TRP A 356 -12.45 -8.36 -30.05
CA TRP A 356 -12.13 -9.14 -31.26
C TRP A 356 -12.98 -8.75 -32.47
N ARG A 357 -14.28 -8.51 -32.28
CA ARG A 357 -15.20 -8.11 -33.37
C ARG A 357 -14.85 -6.71 -33.95
N LEU A 358 -14.32 -5.83 -33.15
CA LEU A 358 -13.99 -4.44 -33.54
C LEU A 358 -12.61 -4.30 -34.18
N LEU A 359 -11.72 -5.26 -33.97
CA LEU A 359 -10.36 -5.21 -34.48
C LEU A 359 -10.27 -5.60 -35.96
N PRO A 360 -9.36 -4.98 -36.73
CA PRO A 360 -9.10 -5.38 -38.10
C PRO A 360 -8.66 -6.84 -38.18
N GLN A 361 -9.30 -7.61 -39.09
CA GLN A 361 -8.95 -9.01 -39.31
C GLN A 361 -7.47 -9.14 -39.69
N GLY A 362 -6.80 -10.13 -39.07
CA GLY A 362 -5.38 -10.39 -39.32
C GLY A 362 -4.41 -9.49 -38.55
N SER A 363 -4.90 -8.54 -37.75
CA SER A 363 -4.02 -7.79 -36.85
C SER A 363 -3.50 -8.67 -35.69
N PRO A 364 -2.27 -8.45 -35.19
CA PRO A 364 -1.74 -9.21 -34.06
C PRO A 364 -2.65 -9.19 -32.82
N LEU A 365 -3.29 -8.03 -32.57
CA LEU A 365 -4.20 -7.84 -31.45
C LEU A 365 -5.50 -8.63 -31.66
N ALA A 366 -6.03 -8.71 -32.89
CA ALA A 366 -7.21 -9.53 -33.21
C ALA A 366 -6.93 -11.02 -32.98
N THR A 367 -5.75 -11.50 -33.38
CA THR A 367 -5.33 -12.88 -33.16
C THR A 367 -5.22 -13.18 -31.67
N MET A 368 -4.61 -12.29 -30.89
CA MET A 368 -4.51 -12.44 -29.44
C MET A 368 -5.89 -12.47 -28.78
N SER A 369 -6.78 -11.52 -29.14
CA SER A 369 -8.13 -11.46 -28.59
C SER A 369 -8.95 -12.71 -28.94
N HIS A 370 -8.82 -13.23 -30.17
CA HIS A 370 -9.46 -14.48 -30.57
C HIS A 370 -8.98 -15.67 -29.73
N ASN A 371 -7.68 -15.78 -29.50
CA ASN A 371 -7.14 -16.86 -28.68
C ASN A 371 -7.68 -16.81 -27.24
N GLU A 372 -7.80 -15.62 -26.65
CA GLU A 372 -8.40 -15.44 -25.32
C GLU A 372 -9.89 -15.77 -25.30
N VAL A 373 -10.63 -15.40 -26.34
CA VAL A 373 -12.04 -15.81 -26.51
C VAL A 373 -12.17 -17.33 -26.54
N VAL A 374 -11.34 -18.01 -27.33
CA VAL A 374 -11.34 -19.49 -27.43
C VAL A 374 -11.00 -20.11 -26.06
N ARG A 375 -9.97 -19.59 -25.39
CA ARG A 375 -9.58 -20.07 -24.06
C ARG A 375 -10.71 -19.93 -23.04
N LEU A 376 -11.34 -18.75 -22.95
CA LEU A 376 -12.43 -18.46 -22.01
C LEU A 376 -13.68 -19.27 -22.33
N ARG A 377 -14.01 -19.48 -23.61
CA ARG A 377 -15.15 -20.33 -24.00
C ARG A 377 -14.95 -21.76 -23.52
N ILE A 378 -13.75 -22.32 -23.68
CA ILE A 378 -13.42 -23.67 -23.17
C ILE A 378 -13.55 -23.69 -21.64
N GLU A 379 -12.99 -22.69 -20.95
CA GLU A 379 -13.04 -22.58 -19.49
C GLU A 379 -14.49 -22.52 -18.97
N TYR A 380 -15.38 -21.86 -19.70
CA TYR A 380 -16.79 -21.73 -19.34
C TYR A 380 -17.68 -22.88 -19.89
N GLY A 381 -17.08 -23.92 -20.46
CA GLY A 381 -17.82 -25.09 -20.99
C GLY A 381 -18.62 -24.76 -22.24
N LEU A 382 -18.21 -23.77 -23.00
CA LEU A 382 -18.83 -23.39 -24.27
C LEU A 382 -18.06 -23.98 -25.46
N ASP A 383 -18.75 -24.15 -26.57
CA ASP A 383 -18.12 -24.54 -27.84
C ASP A 383 -17.10 -23.45 -28.26
N PRO A 384 -15.85 -23.81 -28.54
CA PRO A 384 -14.78 -22.85 -28.80
C PRO A 384 -15.02 -21.94 -30.01
N GLN A 385 -15.72 -22.45 -31.03
CA GLN A 385 -15.97 -21.74 -32.30
C GLN A 385 -17.26 -20.93 -32.26
N THR A 386 -18.32 -21.49 -31.71
CA THR A 386 -19.65 -20.88 -31.77
C THR A 386 -20.04 -20.13 -30.51
N GLY A 387 -19.37 -20.38 -29.37
CA GLY A 387 -19.73 -19.82 -28.06
C GLY A 387 -21.05 -20.37 -27.49
N ARG A 388 -21.62 -21.40 -28.06
CA ARG A 388 -22.84 -22.04 -27.55
C ARG A 388 -22.50 -23.08 -26.49
N ILE A 389 -23.45 -23.42 -25.62
CA ILE A 389 -23.28 -24.50 -24.65
C ILE A 389 -22.89 -25.78 -25.41
N ALA A 390 -21.75 -26.35 -25.06
CA ALA A 390 -21.32 -27.61 -25.66
C ALA A 390 -22.38 -28.69 -25.34
N ARG A 391 -23.00 -29.27 -26.40
CA ARG A 391 -23.89 -30.41 -26.19
C ARG A 391 -23.02 -31.60 -25.84
N SER A 392 -23.20 -32.13 -24.64
CA SER A 392 -22.60 -33.40 -24.18
C SER A 392 -23.00 -34.54 -25.07
#